data_daad646aabc7062af907039fdb662dcd
#
_entry.id   daad646aabc7062af907039fdb662dcd
#
_cell.length_a   1.000
_cell.length_b   1.000
_cell.length_c   1.000
_cell.angle_alpha   90.00
_cell.angle_beta   90.00
_cell.angle_gamma   90.00
#
_symmetry.space_group_name_H-M   'P 1'
#
loop_
_entity.id
_entity.type
_entity.pdbx_description
1 polymer ?
#
loop_
_entity_poly.entity_id
_entity_poly.type
_entity_poly.pdbx_seq_one_letter_code
_entity_poly.pdbx_strand_id
1 'polypeptide(L)'
;ATDINFTINKLVNKDQAVVHENANKDSDLYNTQRDLTAGIVGKSVGLKMLPPHVANAHQKGDIHFHDLDYSPYTPMTNCCLIDFKGMLANGFKIGNAEVESPKSIQTATAQISQIIANVASSQYGGCTADRIDEFLAPYAELNYKKHLADAKEWVAEEKREDYARAKTRKDIYDAMQSLEYEINTLFTSNGQTPFTSLGFGLGTNWFEREIQKAILQVRILGLGSEHRTAIFPKLIFTLKRGLNLEPSSPNYDIKQLALECATKRMYPDVLSYDKIVELTGSFKAPMGCRSFLQGWKDENGVEVNSGRMNLGVVTLNLPRIALESKGDQDKFWEIFEERMRIAKDALVYRVERVKEATPANAPILYQ
;
A
#
# COMPACT_ATOMS: atom_id res chain seq x y z
N ALA A 1 -22.15 -14.62 22.99
CA ALA A 1 -22.37 -14.20 21.61
C ALA A 1 -22.90 -12.79 21.62
N THR A 2 -22.19 -11.85 21.04
CA THR A 2 -22.66 -10.47 20.88
C THR A 2 -23.92 -10.54 20.01
N ASP A 3 -25.02 -10.04 20.50
CA ASP A 3 -26.25 -9.99 19.72
C ASP A 3 -25.99 -9.07 18.49
N ILE A 4 -26.08 -9.67 17.32
CA ILE A 4 -25.85 -8.95 16.05
C ILE A 4 -26.82 -7.78 15.92
N ASN A 5 -28.09 -7.99 16.28
CA ASN A 5 -29.11 -6.96 16.21
C ASN A 5 -28.79 -5.79 17.14
N PHE A 6 -28.29 -6.07 18.32
CA PHE A 6 -27.89 -5.04 19.28
C PHE A 6 -26.73 -4.20 18.73
N THR A 7 -25.72 -4.84 18.10
CA THR A 7 -24.58 -4.14 17.51
C THR A 7 -24.99 -3.31 16.29
N ILE A 8 -25.85 -3.84 15.42
CA ILE A 8 -26.39 -3.10 14.27
C ILE A 8 -27.19 -1.88 14.73
N ASN A 9 -28.02 -2.03 15.77
CA ASN A 9 -28.75 -0.91 16.32
C ASN A 9 -27.84 0.19 16.87
N LYS A 10 -26.74 -0.17 17.51
CA LYS A 10 -25.71 0.80 17.93
C LYS A 10 -25.11 1.55 16.73
N LEU A 11 -24.77 0.85 15.65
CA LEU A 11 -24.26 1.46 14.43
C LEU A 11 -25.26 2.46 13.83
N VAL A 12 -26.51 2.04 13.67
CA VAL A 12 -27.59 2.88 13.11
C VAL A 12 -27.83 4.13 13.96
N ASN A 13 -27.76 4.00 15.28
CA ASN A 13 -27.90 5.10 16.22
C ASN A 13 -26.59 5.89 16.45
N LYS A 14 -25.56 5.65 15.64
CA LYS A 14 -24.27 6.36 15.69
C LYS A 14 -23.57 6.31 17.04
N ASP A 15 -23.61 5.13 17.71
CA ASP A 15 -22.80 4.90 18.90
C ASP A 15 -21.32 5.05 18.57
N GLN A 16 -20.63 5.94 19.26
CA GLN A 16 -19.27 6.37 18.94
C GLN A 16 -18.26 5.23 18.97
N ALA A 17 -18.43 4.26 19.86
CA ALA A 17 -17.54 3.11 19.94
C ALA A 17 -17.66 2.18 18.72
N VAL A 18 -18.82 2.16 18.07
CA VAL A 18 -19.06 1.32 16.88
C VAL A 18 -18.69 2.08 15.60
N VAL A 19 -19.12 3.35 15.48
CA VAL A 19 -18.84 4.14 14.26
C VAL A 19 -17.37 4.48 14.07
N HIS A 20 -16.60 4.55 15.15
CA HIS A 20 -15.16 4.85 15.10
C HIS A 20 -14.26 3.62 15.28
N GLU A 21 -14.81 2.41 15.19
CA GLU A 21 -14.02 1.16 15.27
C GLU A 21 -12.93 1.12 14.20
N ASN A 22 -13.20 1.66 13.02
CA ASN A 22 -12.21 1.77 11.94
C ASN A 22 -11.99 3.24 11.55
N ALA A 23 -10.85 3.79 11.97
CA ALA A 23 -10.49 5.18 11.71
C ALA A 23 -10.28 5.53 10.22
N ASN A 24 -10.11 4.53 9.35
CA ASN A 24 -9.94 4.73 7.91
C ASN A 24 -11.26 4.81 7.13
N LYS A 25 -12.40 4.61 7.81
CA LYS A 25 -13.73 4.65 7.20
C LYS A 25 -14.47 5.91 7.62
N ASP A 26 -15.09 6.57 6.64
CA ASP A 26 -16.03 7.66 6.92
C ASP A 26 -17.42 7.08 7.20
N SER A 27 -17.75 6.98 8.48
CA SER A 27 -18.99 6.38 8.97
C SER A 27 -20.27 7.19 8.68
N ASP A 28 -20.14 8.40 8.17
CA ASP A 28 -21.29 9.22 7.78
C ASP A 28 -21.82 8.89 6.37
N LEU A 29 -21.04 8.19 5.56
CA LEU A 29 -21.47 7.75 4.24
C LEU A 29 -22.38 6.50 4.34
N TYR A 30 -23.49 6.50 3.62
CA TYR A 30 -24.44 5.38 3.61
C TYR A 30 -23.82 4.05 3.18
N ASN A 31 -22.96 4.07 2.15
CA ASN A 31 -22.26 2.86 1.70
C ASN A 31 -21.30 2.33 2.75
N THR A 32 -20.64 3.20 3.50
CA THR A 32 -19.78 2.79 4.63
C THR A 32 -20.60 2.16 5.75
N GLN A 33 -21.75 2.72 6.10
CA GLN A 33 -22.65 2.13 7.10
C GLN A 33 -23.14 0.73 6.68
N ARG A 34 -23.44 0.56 5.39
CA ARG A 34 -23.79 -0.75 4.83
C ARG A 34 -22.64 -1.74 4.95
N ASP A 35 -21.42 -1.33 4.64
CA ASP A 35 -20.23 -2.18 4.76
C ASP A 35 -19.93 -2.53 6.22
N LEU A 36 -20.05 -1.58 7.15
CA LEU A 36 -19.91 -1.85 8.58
C LEU A 36 -20.96 -2.86 9.09
N THR A 37 -22.19 -2.77 8.59
CA THR A 37 -23.25 -3.75 8.90
C THR A 37 -22.85 -5.14 8.38
N ALA A 38 -22.38 -5.22 7.15
CA ALA A 38 -21.88 -6.47 6.57
C ALA A 38 -20.70 -7.03 7.39
N GLY A 39 -19.79 -6.16 7.85
CA GLY A 39 -18.68 -6.54 8.72
C GLY A 39 -19.10 -7.15 10.05
N ILE A 40 -20.15 -6.62 10.68
CA ILE A 40 -20.72 -7.20 11.93
C ILE A 40 -21.19 -8.63 11.68
N VAL A 41 -21.91 -8.87 10.59
CA VAL A 41 -22.34 -10.21 10.18
C VAL A 41 -21.14 -11.10 9.85
N GLY A 42 -20.19 -10.56 9.07
CA GLY A 42 -18.96 -11.25 8.68
C GLY A 42 -18.15 -11.75 9.86
N LYS A 43 -17.95 -10.92 10.89
CA LYS A 43 -17.27 -11.31 12.14
C LYS A 43 -17.99 -12.47 12.83
N SER A 44 -19.31 -12.41 12.94
CA SER A 44 -20.09 -13.47 13.59
C SER A 44 -20.01 -14.80 12.84
N VAL A 45 -20.10 -14.76 11.52
CA VAL A 45 -20.00 -15.96 10.68
C VAL A 45 -18.55 -16.47 10.69
N GLY A 46 -17.58 -15.57 10.54
CA GLY A 46 -16.15 -15.89 10.54
C GLY A 46 -15.70 -16.64 11.80
N LEU A 47 -16.13 -16.19 12.96
CA LEU A 47 -15.85 -16.89 14.23
C LEU A 47 -16.35 -18.33 14.25
N LYS A 48 -17.50 -18.60 13.62
CA LYS A 48 -18.07 -19.95 13.52
C LYS A 48 -17.37 -20.82 12.49
N MET A 49 -16.73 -20.19 11.48
CA MET A 49 -15.98 -20.88 10.46
C MET A 49 -14.58 -21.30 10.92
N LEU A 50 -13.99 -20.56 11.85
CA LEU A 50 -12.65 -20.85 12.36
C LEU A 50 -12.62 -22.20 13.11
N PRO A 51 -11.48 -22.91 13.10
CA PRO A 51 -11.28 -24.05 14.00
C PRO A 51 -11.57 -23.63 15.45
N PRO A 52 -12.27 -24.47 16.25
CA PRO A 52 -12.74 -24.06 17.58
C PRO A 52 -11.64 -23.53 18.51
N HIS A 53 -10.44 -24.12 18.49
CA HIS A 53 -9.32 -23.68 19.30
C HIS A 53 -8.78 -22.31 18.87
N VAL A 54 -8.80 -22.00 17.56
CA VAL A 54 -8.42 -20.70 17.01
C VAL A 54 -9.43 -19.63 17.40
N ALA A 55 -10.72 -19.91 17.21
CA ALA A 55 -11.79 -18.99 17.59
C ALA A 55 -11.75 -18.69 19.09
N ASN A 56 -11.56 -19.71 19.93
CA ASN A 56 -11.45 -19.55 21.39
C ASN A 56 -10.24 -18.70 21.79
N ALA A 57 -9.08 -18.93 21.18
CA ALA A 57 -7.86 -18.15 21.44
C ALA A 57 -8.04 -16.67 21.02
N HIS A 58 -8.70 -16.41 19.89
CA HIS A 58 -9.04 -15.07 19.48
C HIS A 58 -9.99 -14.37 20.47
N GLN A 59 -11.06 -15.04 20.88
CA GLN A 59 -12.05 -14.48 21.81
C GLN A 59 -11.47 -14.22 23.20
N LYS A 60 -10.52 -15.03 23.66
CA LYS A 60 -9.81 -14.85 24.93
C LYS A 60 -8.72 -13.77 24.85
N GLY A 61 -8.33 -13.35 23.66
CA GLY A 61 -7.24 -12.40 23.47
C GLY A 61 -5.84 -13.02 23.56
N ASP A 62 -5.72 -14.32 23.38
CA ASP A 62 -4.43 -15.02 23.30
C ASP A 62 -3.72 -14.72 21.98
N ILE A 63 -4.49 -14.66 20.91
CA ILE A 63 -4.11 -14.24 19.57
C ILE A 63 -5.13 -13.22 19.05
N HIS A 64 -4.75 -12.49 18.00
CA HIS A 64 -5.72 -11.73 17.22
C HIS A 64 -5.70 -12.22 15.77
N PHE A 65 -6.82 -12.78 15.33
CA PHE A 65 -7.07 -13.09 13.93
C PHE A 65 -7.55 -11.83 13.25
N HIS A 66 -6.71 -11.20 12.42
CA HIS A 66 -7.01 -9.91 11.82
C HIS A 66 -8.14 -9.99 10.80
N ASP A 67 -8.91 -8.90 10.72
CA ASP A 67 -9.90 -8.67 9.67
C ASP A 67 -10.99 -9.76 9.58
N LEU A 68 -11.51 -10.19 10.72
CA LEU A 68 -12.59 -11.16 10.81
C LEU A 68 -13.89 -10.69 10.16
N ASP A 69 -14.07 -9.41 9.97
CA ASP A 69 -15.17 -8.80 9.23
C ASP A 69 -15.12 -9.12 7.72
N TYR A 70 -13.96 -9.47 7.20
CA TYR A 70 -13.76 -9.87 5.81
C TYR A 70 -13.39 -11.34 5.62
N SER A 71 -12.45 -11.86 6.41
CA SER A 71 -11.92 -13.22 6.29
C SER A 71 -12.07 -13.99 7.61
N PRO A 72 -12.46 -15.24 7.61
CA PRO A 72 -12.61 -16.18 6.50
C PRO A 72 -13.97 -16.16 5.80
N TYR A 73 -14.87 -15.26 6.17
CA TYR A 73 -16.20 -15.14 5.56
C TYR A 73 -16.10 -15.07 4.02
N THR A 74 -15.23 -14.20 3.51
CA THR A 74 -14.82 -14.18 2.10
C THR A 74 -13.38 -14.63 1.95
N PRO A 75 -12.98 -15.26 0.82
CA PRO A 75 -11.60 -15.63 0.56
C PRO A 75 -10.74 -14.46 0.08
N MET A 76 -10.85 -13.32 0.75
CA MET A 76 -10.08 -12.11 0.43
C MET A 76 -8.66 -12.21 0.94
N THR A 77 -7.74 -11.59 0.18
CA THR A 77 -6.34 -11.38 0.59
C THR A 77 -6.17 -10.06 1.34
N ASN A 78 -5.04 -9.89 2.01
CA ASN A 78 -4.78 -8.72 2.83
C ASN A 78 -4.13 -7.58 2.05
N CYS A 79 -2.83 -7.66 1.76
CA CYS A 79 -2.06 -6.59 1.12
C CYS A 79 -1.38 -7.09 -0.15
N CYS A 80 -1.00 -6.17 -1.04
CA CYS A 80 -0.24 -6.53 -2.23
C CYS A 80 0.83 -5.50 -2.61
N LEU A 81 1.85 -6.00 -3.32
CA LEU A 81 2.78 -5.23 -4.13
C LEU A 81 2.27 -5.26 -5.56
N ILE A 82 1.78 -4.14 -6.06
CA ILE A 82 1.19 -4.07 -7.40
C ILE A 82 2.31 -3.99 -8.43
N ASP A 83 2.23 -4.80 -9.50
CA ASP A 83 3.12 -4.69 -10.65
C ASP A 83 2.69 -3.58 -11.60
N PHE A 84 2.82 -2.33 -11.17
CA PHE A 84 2.51 -1.18 -12.01
C PHE A 84 3.35 -1.11 -13.28
N LYS A 85 4.62 -1.50 -13.19
CA LYS A 85 5.51 -1.51 -14.36
C LYS A 85 4.95 -2.39 -15.48
N GLY A 86 4.57 -3.61 -15.15
CA GLY A 86 3.99 -4.56 -16.09
C GLY A 86 2.60 -4.12 -16.57
N MET A 87 1.72 -3.72 -15.66
CA MET A 87 0.36 -3.30 -16.00
C MET A 87 0.34 -2.07 -16.91
N LEU A 88 1.13 -1.04 -16.63
CA LEU A 88 1.22 0.15 -17.47
C LEU A 88 1.84 -0.15 -18.84
N ALA A 89 2.87 -0.98 -18.89
CA ALA A 89 3.56 -1.30 -20.14
C ALA A 89 2.69 -2.16 -21.08
N ASN A 90 1.97 -3.15 -20.53
CA ASN A 90 1.23 -4.14 -21.31
C ASN A 90 -0.25 -3.81 -21.47
N GLY A 91 -0.75 -2.81 -20.75
CA GLY A 91 -2.18 -2.60 -20.57
C GLY A 91 -2.78 -3.57 -19.54
N PHE A 92 -4.02 -3.31 -19.16
CA PHE A 92 -4.74 -4.09 -18.16
C PHE A 92 -6.24 -3.98 -18.36
N LYS A 93 -6.99 -4.84 -17.67
CA LYS A 93 -8.45 -4.85 -17.77
C LYS A 93 -9.08 -4.38 -16.46
N ILE A 94 -9.98 -3.41 -16.54
CA ILE A 94 -10.84 -2.97 -15.43
C ILE A 94 -12.30 -3.07 -15.86
N GLY A 95 -13.09 -3.91 -15.18
CA GLY A 95 -14.48 -4.14 -15.55
C GLY A 95 -14.60 -4.62 -16.99
N ASN A 96 -15.31 -3.85 -17.83
CA ASN A 96 -15.50 -4.14 -19.24
C ASN A 96 -14.50 -3.42 -20.16
N ALA A 97 -13.59 -2.61 -19.60
CA ALA A 97 -12.65 -1.82 -20.36
C ALA A 97 -11.27 -2.48 -20.42
N GLU A 98 -10.70 -2.54 -21.61
CA GLU A 98 -9.28 -2.80 -21.83
C GLU A 98 -8.57 -1.45 -21.87
N VAL A 99 -7.58 -1.28 -20.97
CA VAL A 99 -6.83 -0.04 -20.82
C VAL A 99 -5.47 -0.21 -21.47
N GLU A 100 -5.19 0.63 -22.45
CA GLU A 100 -3.92 0.61 -23.18
C GLU A 100 -2.80 1.28 -22.36
N SER A 101 -1.54 0.97 -22.74
CA SER A 101 -0.37 1.63 -22.19
C SER A 101 -0.48 3.16 -22.33
N PRO A 102 -0.21 3.95 -21.28
CA PRO A 102 -0.35 5.40 -21.32
C PRO A 102 0.71 6.04 -22.22
N LYS A 103 0.38 7.21 -22.78
CA LYS A 103 1.26 7.99 -23.63
C LYS A 103 1.78 9.28 -23.00
N SER A 104 1.48 9.47 -21.73
CA SER A 104 1.92 10.62 -20.93
C SER A 104 1.98 10.27 -19.45
N ILE A 105 2.71 11.03 -18.67
CA ILE A 105 2.73 10.85 -17.22
C ILE A 105 1.38 11.17 -16.58
N GLN A 106 0.63 12.11 -17.10
CA GLN A 106 -0.71 12.44 -16.61
C GLN A 106 -1.66 11.25 -16.76
N THR A 107 -1.67 10.61 -17.92
CA THR A 107 -2.47 9.41 -18.14
C THR A 107 -1.99 8.24 -17.29
N ALA A 108 -0.68 8.07 -17.16
CA ALA A 108 -0.11 7.03 -16.32
C ALA A 108 -0.54 7.16 -14.85
N THR A 109 -0.50 8.36 -14.29
CA THR A 109 -0.96 8.60 -12.90
C THR A 109 -2.46 8.41 -12.72
N ALA A 110 -3.27 8.79 -13.70
CA ALA A 110 -4.71 8.53 -13.69
C ALA A 110 -5.00 7.01 -13.68
N GLN A 111 -4.27 6.24 -14.49
CA GLN A 111 -4.38 4.78 -14.50
C GLN A 111 -3.93 4.16 -13.17
N ILE A 112 -2.86 4.66 -12.56
CA ILE A 112 -2.42 4.23 -11.22
C ILE A 112 -3.54 4.42 -10.20
N SER A 113 -4.19 5.57 -10.18
CA SER A 113 -5.31 5.84 -9.27
C SER A 113 -6.47 4.87 -9.47
N GLN A 114 -6.81 4.54 -10.72
CA GLN A 114 -7.84 3.56 -11.06
C GLN A 114 -7.47 2.14 -10.59
N ILE A 115 -6.22 1.75 -10.80
CA ILE A 115 -5.72 0.44 -10.33
C ILE A 115 -5.79 0.38 -8.81
N ILE A 116 -5.30 1.41 -8.11
CA ILE A 116 -5.32 1.49 -6.64
C ILE A 116 -6.75 1.35 -6.11
N ALA A 117 -7.71 2.07 -6.69
CA ALA A 117 -9.10 2.02 -6.27
C ALA A 117 -9.70 0.63 -6.43
N ASN A 118 -9.44 -0.04 -7.54
CA ASN A 118 -9.93 -1.39 -7.81
C ASN A 118 -9.27 -2.43 -6.92
N VAL A 119 -7.94 -2.37 -6.76
CA VAL A 119 -7.19 -3.26 -5.88
C VAL A 119 -7.65 -3.10 -4.43
N ALA A 120 -7.73 -1.87 -3.95
CA ALA A 120 -8.18 -1.59 -2.58
C ALA A 120 -9.64 -1.97 -2.32
N SER A 121 -10.47 -2.08 -3.37
CA SER A 121 -11.84 -2.60 -3.29
C SER A 121 -11.90 -4.14 -3.32
N SER A 122 -10.80 -4.81 -3.64
CA SER A 122 -10.72 -6.26 -3.81
C SER A 122 -9.93 -6.97 -2.71
N GLN A 123 -9.42 -6.21 -1.74
CA GLN A 123 -8.68 -6.72 -0.58
C GLN A 123 -9.02 -5.88 0.65
N TYR A 124 -8.62 -6.33 1.84
CA TYR A 124 -8.93 -5.60 3.08
C TYR A 124 -7.75 -4.83 3.67
N GLY A 125 -6.53 -5.05 3.19
CA GLY A 125 -5.33 -4.33 3.61
C GLY A 125 -4.87 -3.28 2.60
N GLY A 126 -3.58 -2.94 2.67
CA GLY A 126 -2.96 -1.93 1.85
C GLY A 126 -2.39 -2.42 0.52
N CYS A 127 -2.05 -1.49 -0.34
CA CYS A 127 -1.32 -1.76 -1.57
C CYS A 127 -0.09 -0.85 -1.66
N THR A 128 0.98 -1.35 -2.29
CA THR A 128 2.23 -0.63 -2.45
C THR A 128 2.62 -0.52 -3.91
N ALA A 129 2.97 0.71 -4.30
CA ALA A 129 3.65 1.02 -5.54
C ALA A 129 5.13 1.24 -5.22
N ASP A 130 5.95 0.22 -5.43
CA ASP A 130 7.39 0.33 -5.22
C ASP A 130 8.09 0.88 -6.45
N ARG A 131 9.16 1.67 -6.25
CA ARG A 131 9.95 2.26 -7.32
C ARG A 131 9.14 3.09 -8.31
N ILE A 132 8.23 3.92 -7.80
CA ILE A 132 7.34 4.73 -8.63
C ILE A 132 8.11 5.72 -9.51
N ASP A 133 9.24 6.24 -9.04
CA ASP A 133 10.14 7.09 -9.82
C ASP A 133 10.68 6.37 -11.06
N GLU A 134 11.03 5.09 -10.93
CA GLU A 134 11.58 4.30 -12.02
C GLU A 134 10.51 3.87 -13.02
N PHE A 135 9.34 3.38 -12.56
CA PHE A 135 8.32 2.91 -13.51
C PHE A 135 7.53 4.04 -14.17
N LEU A 136 7.48 5.24 -13.59
CA LEU A 136 6.86 6.41 -14.22
C LEU A 136 7.79 7.19 -15.15
N ALA A 137 9.09 7.07 -14.97
CA ALA A 137 10.06 7.81 -15.78
C ALA A 137 9.90 7.65 -17.30
N PRO A 138 9.61 6.45 -17.84
CA PRO A 138 9.37 6.29 -19.29
C PRO A 138 8.22 7.14 -19.81
N TYR A 139 7.18 7.34 -19.01
CA TYR A 139 6.01 8.16 -19.41
C TYR A 139 6.29 9.65 -19.31
N ALA A 140 7.10 10.08 -18.35
CA ALA A 140 7.63 11.45 -18.29
C ALA A 140 8.54 11.75 -19.50
N GLU A 141 9.33 10.78 -19.94
CA GLU A 141 10.15 10.90 -21.13
C GLU A 141 9.31 11.09 -22.39
N LEU A 142 8.16 10.46 -22.50
CA LEU A 142 7.22 10.69 -23.60
C LEU A 142 6.72 12.15 -23.60
N ASN A 143 6.42 12.73 -22.45
CA ASN A 143 6.09 14.15 -22.35
C ASN A 143 7.26 15.05 -22.84
N TYR A 144 8.48 14.74 -22.41
CA TYR A 144 9.66 15.46 -22.83
C TYR A 144 9.84 15.44 -24.35
N LYS A 145 9.73 14.27 -24.98
CA LYS A 145 9.84 14.12 -26.44
C LYS A 145 8.78 14.93 -27.16
N LYS A 146 7.54 14.96 -26.65
CA LYS A 146 6.47 15.76 -27.20
C LYS A 146 6.77 17.26 -27.10
N HIS A 147 7.19 17.74 -25.94
CA HIS A 147 7.56 19.15 -25.76
C HIS A 147 8.76 19.55 -26.59
N LEU A 148 9.71 18.65 -26.77
CA LEU A 148 10.87 18.90 -27.65
C LEU A 148 10.45 19.01 -29.10
N ALA A 149 9.52 18.19 -29.58
CA ALA A 149 8.94 18.29 -30.92
C ALA A 149 8.20 19.62 -31.11
N ASP A 150 7.37 20.04 -30.15
CA ASP A 150 6.68 21.33 -30.17
C ASP A 150 7.68 22.50 -30.19
N ALA A 151 8.76 22.38 -29.44
CA ALA A 151 9.80 23.39 -29.39
C ALA A 151 10.51 23.61 -30.72
N LYS A 152 10.63 22.58 -31.55
CA LYS A 152 11.23 22.73 -32.91
C LYS A 152 10.43 23.67 -33.80
N GLU A 153 9.14 23.80 -33.60
CA GLU A 153 8.27 24.70 -34.38
C GLU A 153 8.23 26.12 -33.83
N TRP A 154 8.31 26.30 -32.52
CA TRP A 154 7.95 27.55 -31.85
C TRP A 154 9.07 28.19 -31.03
N VAL A 155 10.17 27.49 -30.77
CA VAL A 155 11.23 27.92 -29.85
C VAL A 155 12.57 27.98 -30.56
N ALA A 156 13.36 29.03 -30.28
CA ALA A 156 14.73 29.18 -30.80
C ALA A 156 15.60 27.98 -30.36
N GLU A 157 16.48 27.52 -31.24
CA GLU A 157 17.21 26.28 -31.07
C GLU A 157 17.96 26.18 -29.74
N GLU A 158 18.62 27.25 -29.32
CA GLU A 158 19.38 27.31 -28.07
C GLU A 158 18.51 27.22 -26.80
N LYS A 159 17.19 27.39 -26.90
CA LYS A 159 16.25 27.36 -25.77
C LYS A 159 15.37 26.10 -25.77
N ARG A 160 15.43 25.27 -26.79
CA ARG A 160 14.50 24.14 -26.97
C ARG A 160 14.58 23.11 -25.85
N GLU A 161 15.81 22.75 -25.44
CA GLU A 161 16.00 21.79 -24.36
C GLU A 161 15.49 22.33 -23.02
N ASP A 162 15.82 23.56 -22.68
CA ASP A 162 15.36 24.21 -21.44
C ASP A 162 13.83 24.33 -21.42
N TYR A 163 13.22 24.67 -22.55
CA TYR A 163 11.77 24.71 -22.71
C TYR A 163 11.15 23.32 -22.46
N ALA A 164 11.65 22.29 -23.13
CA ALA A 164 11.12 20.92 -23.00
C ALA A 164 11.27 20.40 -21.56
N ARG A 165 12.42 20.67 -20.92
CA ARG A 165 12.65 20.29 -19.53
C ARG A 165 11.72 21.04 -18.55
N ALA A 166 11.54 22.34 -18.73
CA ALA A 166 10.67 23.14 -17.88
C ALA A 166 9.21 22.68 -17.99
N LYS A 167 8.72 22.41 -19.20
CA LYS A 167 7.37 21.89 -19.44
C LYS A 167 7.17 20.50 -18.88
N THR A 168 8.14 19.61 -19.05
CA THR A 168 8.11 18.25 -18.50
C THR A 168 8.12 18.27 -16.97
N ARG A 169 8.94 19.11 -16.35
CA ARG A 169 8.98 19.29 -14.90
C ARG A 169 7.64 19.72 -14.35
N LYS A 170 6.96 20.64 -15.03
CA LYS A 170 5.59 21.04 -14.64
C LYS A 170 4.60 19.90 -14.77
N ASP A 171 4.65 19.14 -15.86
CA ASP A 171 3.78 17.98 -16.07
C ASP A 171 3.99 16.93 -14.97
N ILE A 172 5.24 16.65 -14.61
CA ILE A 172 5.59 15.72 -13.50
C ILE A 172 5.03 16.22 -12.18
N TYR A 173 5.23 17.49 -11.86
CA TYR A 173 4.71 18.07 -10.61
C TYR A 173 3.18 17.99 -10.54
N ASP A 174 2.50 18.41 -11.60
CA ASP A 174 1.03 18.38 -11.68
C ASP A 174 0.51 16.94 -11.57
N ALA A 175 1.18 15.97 -12.19
CA ALA A 175 0.82 14.56 -12.12
C ALA A 175 0.96 14.00 -10.69
N MET A 176 2.05 14.31 -9.98
CA MET A 176 2.25 13.87 -8.60
C MET A 176 1.27 14.55 -7.65
N GLN A 177 0.95 15.81 -7.87
CA GLN A 177 -0.06 16.53 -7.11
C GLN A 177 -1.44 15.92 -7.30
N SER A 178 -1.85 15.64 -8.53
CA SER A 178 -3.11 14.95 -8.84
C SER A 178 -3.18 13.59 -8.17
N LEU A 179 -2.12 12.81 -8.24
CA LEU A 179 -2.07 11.48 -7.62
C LEU A 179 -2.28 11.56 -6.11
N GLU A 180 -1.63 12.49 -5.43
CA GLU A 180 -1.78 12.66 -3.98
C GLU A 180 -3.22 13.10 -3.61
N TYR A 181 -3.80 14.05 -4.34
CA TYR A 181 -5.18 14.47 -4.14
C TYR A 181 -6.17 13.34 -4.38
N GLU A 182 -6.02 12.61 -5.47
CA GLU A 182 -6.91 11.49 -5.80
C GLU A 182 -6.88 10.40 -4.74
N ILE A 183 -5.71 9.99 -4.26
CA ILE A 183 -5.59 8.98 -3.21
C ILE A 183 -6.26 9.44 -1.91
N ASN A 184 -6.15 10.72 -1.55
CA ASN A 184 -6.74 11.25 -0.31
C ASN A 184 -8.24 11.52 -0.39
N THR A 185 -8.80 11.70 -1.58
CA THR A 185 -10.21 11.99 -1.80
C THR A 185 -11.00 10.82 -2.36
N LEU A 186 -10.33 9.75 -2.73
CA LEU A 186 -10.95 8.54 -3.26
C LEU A 186 -11.48 7.67 -2.12
N PHE A 187 -12.69 7.15 -2.28
CA PHE A 187 -13.23 6.11 -1.43
C PHE A 187 -13.37 4.81 -2.23
N THR A 188 -12.94 3.71 -1.63
CA THR A 188 -13.14 2.37 -2.17
C THR A 188 -14.58 1.91 -1.97
N SER A 189 -14.99 0.82 -2.62
CA SER A 189 -16.35 0.27 -2.50
C SER A 189 -16.72 -0.15 -1.07
N ASN A 190 -15.71 -0.38 -0.20
CA ASN A 190 -15.91 -0.68 1.22
C ASN A 190 -15.80 0.57 2.13
N GLY A 191 -15.83 1.77 1.56
CA GLY A 191 -15.87 3.04 2.29
C GLY A 191 -14.56 3.46 2.93
N GLN A 192 -13.43 2.85 2.57
CA GLN A 192 -12.11 3.23 3.04
C GLN A 192 -11.41 4.18 2.08
N THR A 193 -10.61 5.11 2.62
CA THR A 193 -9.53 5.72 1.85
C THR A 193 -8.50 4.64 1.52
N PRO A 194 -8.03 4.52 0.26
CA PRO A 194 -7.07 3.48 -0.11
C PRO A 194 -5.80 3.56 0.74
N PHE A 195 -5.52 2.51 1.48
CA PHE A 195 -4.30 2.39 2.27
C PHE A 195 -3.13 2.10 1.33
N THR A 196 -2.45 3.15 0.88
CA THR A 196 -1.45 3.10 -0.18
C THR A 196 -0.09 3.56 0.31
N SER A 197 0.97 2.85 -0.12
CA SER A 197 2.35 3.25 0.10
C SER A 197 3.06 3.44 -1.24
N LEU A 198 3.88 4.47 -1.35
CA LEU A 198 4.74 4.75 -2.50
C LEU A 198 6.21 4.62 -2.09
N GLY A 199 6.94 3.70 -2.73
CA GLY A 199 8.38 3.56 -2.59
C GLY A 199 9.13 4.28 -3.71
N PHE A 200 10.20 5.01 -3.39
CA PHE A 200 11.03 5.75 -4.33
C PHE A 200 12.40 6.05 -3.75
N GLY A 201 13.28 6.59 -4.57
CA GLY A 201 14.60 7.08 -4.12
C GLY A 201 15.80 6.44 -4.81
N LEU A 202 15.62 5.38 -5.58
CA LEU A 202 16.71 4.62 -6.21
C LEU A 202 17.02 5.07 -7.64
N GLY A 203 16.12 5.77 -8.31
CA GLY A 203 16.33 6.25 -9.68
C GLY A 203 17.31 7.40 -9.75
N THR A 204 18.17 7.43 -10.78
CA THR A 204 19.26 8.40 -10.94
C THR A 204 19.19 9.24 -12.20
N ASN A 205 18.37 8.86 -13.19
CA ASN A 205 18.24 9.68 -14.39
C ASN A 205 17.42 10.97 -14.10
N TRP A 206 17.43 11.91 -15.02
CA TRP A 206 16.78 13.20 -14.83
C TRP A 206 15.28 13.06 -14.55
N PHE A 207 14.58 12.18 -15.26
CA PHE A 207 13.13 11.97 -15.07
C PHE A 207 12.81 11.35 -13.73
N GLU A 208 13.56 10.34 -13.32
CA GLU A 208 13.44 9.68 -12.02
C GLU A 208 13.69 10.66 -10.88
N ARG A 209 14.71 11.50 -10.99
CA ARG A 209 15.02 12.55 -10.01
C ARG A 209 13.91 13.60 -9.91
N GLU A 210 13.37 14.06 -11.03
CA GLU A 210 12.27 15.03 -11.04
C GLU A 210 10.98 14.47 -10.43
N ILE A 211 10.68 13.19 -10.65
CA ILE A 211 9.55 12.52 -10.02
C ILE A 211 9.74 12.45 -8.49
N GLN A 212 10.91 12.07 -8.03
CA GLN A 212 11.25 12.04 -6.59
C GLN A 212 11.08 13.41 -5.95
N LYS A 213 11.62 14.46 -6.57
CA LYS A 213 11.48 15.84 -6.10
C LYS A 213 10.03 16.28 -6.05
N ALA A 214 9.25 15.98 -7.10
CA ALA A 214 7.84 16.35 -7.16
C ALA A 214 7.01 15.68 -6.05
N ILE A 215 7.20 14.39 -5.80
CA ILE A 215 6.55 13.67 -4.71
C ILE A 215 6.82 14.38 -3.36
N LEU A 216 8.05 14.73 -3.11
CA LEU A 216 8.47 15.37 -1.85
C LEU A 216 7.96 16.81 -1.74
N GLN A 217 8.05 17.59 -2.80
CA GLN A 217 7.59 18.98 -2.83
C GLN A 217 6.07 19.09 -2.67
N VAL A 218 5.31 18.22 -3.31
CA VAL A 218 3.84 18.14 -3.17
C VAL A 218 3.47 17.82 -1.72
N ARG A 219 4.15 16.87 -1.09
CA ARG A 219 3.92 16.53 0.31
C ARG A 219 4.29 17.68 1.25
N ILE A 220 5.41 18.35 1.03
CA ILE A 220 5.83 19.51 1.83
C ILE A 220 4.80 20.63 1.75
N LEU A 221 4.27 20.92 0.56
CA LEU A 221 3.24 21.94 0.36
C LEU A 221 1.97 21.63 1.14
N GLY A 222 1.55 20.38 1.17
CA GLY A 222 0.30 19.95 1.78
C GLY A 222 -0.92 20.13 0.87
N LEU A 223 -2.07 19.64 1.35
CA LEU A 223 -3.32 19.60 0.58
C LEU A 223 -4.17 20.86 0.82
N GLY A 224 -4.68 21.42 -0.28
CA GLY A 224 -5.62 22.53 -0.27
C GLY A 224 -5.02 23.85 0.22
N SER A 225 -5.88 24.84 0.35
CA SER A 225 -5.50 26.20 0.81
C SER A 225 -5.01 26.24 2.26
N GLU A 226 -5.38 25.26 3.06
CA GLU A 226 -4.96 25.13 4.46
C GLU A 226 -3.65 24.35 4.62
N HIS A 227 -3.06 23.88 3.53
CA HIS A 227 -1.80 23.12 3.53
C HIS A 227 -1.82 21.93 4.50
N ARG A 228 -2.92 21.17 4.51
CA ARG A 228 -3.07 20.00 5.39
C ARG A 228 -2.12 18.88 5.00
N THR A 229 -1.61 18.18 6.00
CA THR A 229 -0.77 17.00 5.76
C THR A 229 -1.61 15.88 5.17
N ALA A 230 -1.18 15.35 4.02
CA ALA A 230 -1.79 14.16 3.42
C ALA A 230 -1.55 12.94 4.31
N ILE A 231 -2.59 12.14 4.53
CA ILE A 231 -2.48 10.88 5.28
C ILE A 231 -1.94 9.78 4.36
N PHE A 232 -2.48 9.70 3.16
CA PHE A 232 -2.06 8.77 2.11
C PHE A 232 -1.66 9.53 0.85
N PRO A 233 -0.80 8.94 0.00
CA PRO A 233 -0.04 7.71 0.23
C PRO A 233 1.02 7.88 1.32
N LYS A 234 1.33 6.79 2.04
CA LYS A 234 2.54 6.75 2.86
C LYS A 234 3.75 6.77 1.95
N LEU A 235 4.71 7.64 2.23
CA LEU A 235 5.93 7.76 1.45
C LEU A 235 7.04 6.94 2.10
N ILE A 236 7.78 6.18 1.29
CA ILE A 236 8.92 5.37 1.72
C ILE A 236 10.12 5.73 0.85
N PHE A 237 11.11 6.37 1.46
CA PHE A 237 12.35 6.76 0.80
C PHE A 237 13.46 5.77 1.11
N THR A 238 14.04 5.17 0.07
CA THR A 238 15.09 4.17 0.21
C THR A 238 16.47 4.82 0.17
N LEU A 239 17.26 4.62 1.23
CA LEU A 239 18.67 5.00 1.31
C LEU A 239 19.57 3.88 0.81
N LYS A 240 20.52 4.23 -0.04
CA LYS A 240 21.52 3.31 -0.56
C LYS A 240 22.89 3.97 -0.60
N ARG A 241 23.93 3.26 -0.11
CA ARG A 241 25.31 3.71 -0.21
C ARG A 241 25.71 3.95 -1.67
N GLY A 242 26.47 5.02 -1.91
CA GLY A 242 26.93 5.39 -3.24
C GLY A 242 25.84 6.00 -4.14
N LEU A 243 24.59 6.06 -3.70
CA LEU A 243 23.50 6.60 -4.50
C LEU A 243 22.89 7.87 -3.89
N ASN A 244 22.55 7.86 -2.63
CA ASN A 244 21.92 9.01 -1.95
C ASN A 244 22.32 9.16 -0.47
N LEU A 245 23.13 8.27 0.09
CA LEU A 245 23.47 8.31 1.51
C LEU A 245 24.56 9.35 1.82
N GLU A 246 25.67 9.32 1.10
CA GLU A 246 26.83 10.17 1.35
C GLU A 246 26.77 11.51 0.59
N PRO A 247 27.39 12.58 1.11
CA PRO A 247 27.40 13.89 0.46
C PRO A 247 27.92 13.88 -0.99
N SER A 248 28.81 12.95 -1.33
CA SER A 248 29.37 12.78 -2.69
C SER A 248 28.45 12.01 -3.63
N SER A 249 27.33 11.46 -3.14
CA SER A 249 26.42 10.65 -3.94
C SER A 249 25.58 11.47 -4.89
N PRO A 250 25.19 10.92 -6.08
CA PRO A 250 24.47 11.68 -7.09
C PRO A 250 23.09 12.22 -6.65
N ASN A 251 22.40 11.52 -5.76
CA ASN A 251 21.07 11.90 -5.26
C ASN A 251 21.06 12.36 -3.79
N TYR A 252 22.21 12.82 -3.29
CA TYR A 252 22.29 13.34 -1.92
C TYR A 252 21.36 14.53 -1.68
N ASP A 253 21.20 15.42 -2.65
CA ASP A 253 20.28 16.55 -2.62
C ASP A 253 18.82 16.10 -2.41
N ILE A 254 18.42 15.00 -3.02
CA ILE A 254 17.07 14.44 -2.86
C ILE A 254 16.90 13.84 -1.46
N LYS A 255 17.93 13.18 -0.91
CA LYS A 255 17.91 12.74 0.48
C LYS A 255 17.67 13.93 1.43
N GLN A 256 18.37 15.05 1.22
CA GLN A 256 18.16 16.26 2.04
C GLN A 256 16.71 16.74 1.95
N LEU A 257 16.13 16.77 0.77
CA LEU A 257 14.73 17.12 0.57
C LEU A 257 13.77 16.12 1.26
N ALA A 258 14.08 14.82 1.21
CA ALA A 258 13.30 13.79 1.89
C ALA A 258 13.32 13.97 3.41
N LEU A 259 14.47 14.29 3.99
CA LEU A 259 14.58 14.56 5.42
C LEU A 259 13.84 15.86 5.82
N GLU A 260 13.93 16.89 5.01
CA GLU A 260 13.13 18.12 5.20
C GLU A 260 11.63 17.80 5.20
N CYS A 261 11.16 17.03 4.23
CA CYS A 261 9.78 16.60 4.14
C CYS A 261 9.36 15.81 5.39
N ALA A 262 10.18 14.85 5.83
CA ALA A 262 9.89 14.04 7.02
C ALA A 262 9.76 14.89 8.29
N THR A 263 10.57 15.94 8.47
CA THR A 263 10.47 16.83 9.63
C THR A 263 9.19 17.66 9.63
N LYS A 264 8.66 18.00 8.46
CA LYS A 264 7.45 18.84 8.32
C LYS A 264 6.16 18.02 8.28
N ARG A 265 6.20 16.80 7.73
CA ARG A 265 5.02 16.00 7.39
C ARG A 265 5.02 14.56 7.94
N MET A 266 5.98 14.21 8.79
CA MET A 266 6.19 12.88 9.36
C MET A 266 6.57 11.80 8.34
N TYR A 267 6.45 12.05 7.07
CA TYR A 267 6.85 11.18 5.95
C TYR A 267 7.83 11.90 5.03
N PRO A 268 8.69 11.20 4.31
CA PRO A 268 8.74 9.74 4.13
C PRO A 268 9.36 8.99 5.32
N ASP A 269 8.94 7.71 5.45
CA ASP A 269 9.72 6.74 6.19
C ASP A 269 11.02 6.46 5.45
N VAL A 270 12.07 6.15 6.20
CA VAL A 270 13.40 5.87 5.64
C VAL A 270 13.70 4.39 5.71
N LEU A 271 14.05 3.79 4.58
CA LEU A 271 14.37 2.37 4.43
C LEU A 271 15.84 2.19 4.02
N SER A 272 16.58 1.37 4.72
CA SER A 272 17.97 1.07 4.38
C SER A 272 18.05 -0.08 3.39
N TYR A 273 18.40 0.22 2.14
CA TYR A 273 18.66 -0.79 1.11
C TYR A 273 19.75 -1.77 1.54
N ASP A 274 20.90 -1.22 1.97
CA ASP A 274 22.07 -2.03 2.30
C ASP A 274 21.79 -2.98 3.48
N LYS A 275 21.06 -2.52 4.50
CA LYS A 275 20.73 -3.37 5.66
C LYS A 275 19.75 -4.48 5.30
N ILE A 276 18.78 -4.20 4.46
CA ILE A 276 17.83 -5.22 3.99
C ILE A 276 18.56 -6.30 3.19
N VAL A 277 19.44 -5.90 2.27
CA VAL A 277 20.26 -6.85 1.48
C VAL A 277 21.18 -7.66 2.38
N GLU A 278 21.83 -7.03 3.36
CA GLU A 278 22.68 -7.72 4.35
C GLU A 278 21.90 -8.81 5.10
N LEU A 279 20.68 -8.51 5.54
CA LEU A 279 19.89 -9.41 6.37
C LEU A 279 19.15 -10.49 5.57
N THR A 280 18.75 -10.22 4.34
CA THR A 280 17.83 -11.07 3.57
C THR A 280 18.36 -11.53 2.22
N GLY A 281 19.53 -11.04 1.81
CA GLY A 281 20.19 -11.39 0.54
C GLY A 281 19.70 -10.57 -0.66
N SER A 282 18.56 -9.85 -0.56
CA SER A 282 18.02 -9.03 -1.63
C SER A 282 17.20 -7.86 -1.09
N PHE A 283 17.03 -6.82 -1.91
CA PHE A 283 16.16 -5.71 -1.55
C PHE A 283 14.69 -6.12 -1.62
N LYS A 284 13.93 -5.68 -0.62
CA LYS A 284 12.49 -5.92 -0.50
C LYS A 284 11.78 -4.64 -0.10
N ALA A 285 10.68 -4.34 -0.79
CA ALA A 285 9.79 -3.26 -0.39
C ALA A 285 8.80 -3.73 0.67
N PRO A 286 8.44 -2.89 1.64
CA PRO A 286 7.37 -3.21 2.57
C PRO A 286 6.01 -3.14 1.87
N MET A 287 5.12 -4.06 2.24
CA MET A 287 3.72 -4.06 1.86
C MET A 287 2.87 -3.45 2.97
N GLY A 288 1.89 -2.63 2.57
CA GLY A 288 0.95 -2.05 3.51
C GLY A 288 1.65 -1.37 4.67
N CYS A 289 1.48 -1.88 5.89
CA CYS A 289 2.00 -1.22 7.09
C CYS A 289 3.50 -1.43 7.32
N ARG A 290 4.09 -2.58 7.04
CA ARG A 290 5.52 -2.91 7.24
C ARG A 290 5.82 -4.39 6.98
N SER A 291 4.93 -5.11 6.33
CA SER A 291 5.17 -6.52 6.02
C SER A 291 6.17 -6.66 4.88
N PHE A 292 7.19 -7.48 5.11
CA PHE A 292 8.13 -7.87 4.07
C PHE A 292 7.84 -9.30 3.66
N LEU A 293 7.63 -9.54 2.36
CA LEU A 293 7.49 -10.90 1.85
C LEU A 293 8.85 -11.58 1.81
N GLN A 294 8.85 -12.90 2.03
CA GLN A 294 10.03 -13.71 1.83
C GLN A 294 10.46 -13.67 0.36
N GLY A 295 11.77 -13.70 0.09
CA GLY A 295 12.30 -13.75 -1.27
C GLY A 295 11.72 -14.93 -2.06
N TRP A 296 11.38 -14.68 -3.31
CA TRP A 296 10.90 -15.71 -4.23
C TRP A 296 11.52 -15.50 -5.60
N LYS A 297 11.87 -16.61 -6.24
CA LYS A 297 12.39 -16.63 -7.60
C LYS A 297 11.43 -17.40 -8.48
N ASP A 298 11.26 -16.93 -9.71
CA ASP A 298 10.47 -17.62 -10.72
C ASP A 298 11.19 -18.88 -11.22
N GLU A 299 10.57 -19.57 -12.16
CA GLU A 299 11.09 -20.80 -12.78
C GLU A 299 12.43 -20.59 -13.53
N ASN A 300 12.76 -19.35 -13.88
CA ASN A 300 14.01 -18.98 -14.52
C ASN A 300 15.08 -18.53 -13.51
N GLY A 301 14.78 -18.57 -12.21
CA GLY A 301 15.66 -18.13 -11.15
C GLY A 301 15.72 -16.61 -10.98
N VAL A 302 14.84 -15.84 -11.62
CA VAL A 302 14.74 -14.39 -11.53
C VAL A 302 13.94 -14.01 -10.28
N GLU A 303 14.49 -13.10 -9.49
CA GLU A 303 13.82 -12.63 -8.29
C GLU A 303 12.59 -11.78 -8.62
N VAL A 304 11.45 -12.09 -8.00
CA VAL A 304 10.18 -11.40 -8.19
C VAL A 304 9.83 -10.62 -6.93
N ASN A 305 9.75 -9.28 -7.06
CA ASN A 305 9.48 -8.35 -5.96
C ASN A 305 8.11 -7.66 -6.06
N SER A 306 7.48 -7.66 -7.24
CA SER A 306 6.15 -7.08 -7.47
C SER A 306 5.17 -8.13 -8.01
N GLY A 307 3.87 -7.77 -8.07
CA GLY A 307 2.83 -8.73 -8.45
C GLY A 307 2.64 -9.81 -7.39
N ARG A 308 2.88 -9.49 -6.12
CA ARG A 308 2.79 -10.42 -4.99
C ARG A 308 1.86 -9.90 -3.91
N MET A 309 1.32 -10.81 -3.11
CA MET A 309 0.40 -10.45 -2.03
C MET A 309 0.68 -11.25 -0.77
N ASN A 310 0.27 -10.75 0.39
CA ASN A 310 0.14 -11.52 1.60
C ASN A 310 -1.32 -11.95 1.81
N LEU A 311 -1.49 -13.11 2.43
CA LEU A 311 -2.81 -13.74 2.54
C LEU A 311 -3.53 -13.39 3.85
N GLY A 312 -2.83 -12.82 4.81
CA GLY A 312 -3.41 -12.39 6.07
C GLY A 312 -2.42 -12.42 7.23
N VAL A 313 -2.86 -11.92 8.36
CA VAL A 313 -2.04 -11.73 9.56
C VAL A 313 -2.73 -12.35 10.77
N VAL A 314 -1.92 -12.91 11.66
CA VAL A 314 -2.32 -13.33 13.01
C VAL A 314 -1.30 -12.77 13.99
N THR A 315 -1.76 -12.05 15.00
CA THR A 315 -0.89 -11.46 16.04
C THR A 315 -0.91 -12.28 17.31
N LEU A 316 0.27 -12.45 17.93
CA LEU A 316 0.42 -13.03 19.27
C LEU A 316 0.33 -11.95 20.33
N ASN A 317 -0.35 -12.23 21.43
CA ASN A 317 -0.40 -11.36 22.60
C ASN A 317 0.76 -11.68 23.56
N LEU A 318 1.95 -11.16 23.27
CA LEU A 318 3.14 -11.36 24.12
C LEU A 318 2.98 -10.79 25.53
N PRO A 319 2.40 -9.60 25.75
CA PRO A 319 2.15 -9.10 27.10
C PRO A 319 1.32 -10.07 27.95
N ARG A 320 0.30 -10.67 27.36
CA ARG A 320 -0.53 -11.66 28.07
C ARG A 320 0.27 -12.91 28.46
N ILE A 321 1.13 -13.42 27.57
CA ILE A 321 2.01 -14.55 27.87
C ILE A 321 2.93 -14.19 29.05
N ALA A 322 3.51 -12.99 29.06
CA ALA A 322 4.36 -12.52 30.13
C ALA A 322 3.63 -12.44 31.48
N LEU A 323 2.39 -11.94 31.48
CA LEU A 323 1.56 -11.86 32.69
C LEU A 323 1.16 -13.25 33.20
N GLU A 324 0.79 -14.16 32.32
CA GLU A 324 0.41 -15.53 32.68
C GLU A 324 1.57 -16.34 33.23
N SER A 325 2.79 -16.10 32.73
CA SER A 325 4.02 -16.77 33.19
C SER A 325 4.48 -16.32 34.59
N LYS A 326 3.99 -15.17 35.09
CA LYS A 326 4.27 -14.63 36.41
C LYS A 326 5.78 -14.53 36.73
N GLY A 327 6.60 -14.19 35.71
CA GLY A 327 8.05 -14.04 35.83
C GLY A 327 8.85 -15.35 35.70
N ASP A 328 8.20 -16.48 35.50
CA ASP A 328 8.83 -17.75 35.18
C ASP A 328 9.13 -17.82 33.68
N GLN A 329 10.43 -17.83 33.34
CA GLN A 329 10.87 -17.83 31.94
C GLN A 329 10.57 -19.16 31.23
N ASP A 330 10.70 -20.28 31.90
CA ASP A 330 10.42 -21.59 31.29
C ASP A 330 8.92 -21.69 30.97
N LYS A 331 8.09 -21.22 31.89
CA LYS A 331 6.65 -21.15 31.67
C LYS A 331 6.27 -20.17 30.55
N PHE A 332 6.98 -19.05 30.42
CA PHE A 332 6.77 -18.11 29.32
C PHE A 332 6.96 -18.81 27.97
N TRP A 333 8.04 -19.53 27.80
CA TRP A 333 8.35 -20.22 26.55
C TRP A 333 7.40 -21.39 26.28
N GLU A 334 6.97 -22.10 27.30
CA GLU A 334 5.95 -23.14 27.17
C GLU A 334 4.63 -22.57 26.62
N ILE A 335 4.15 -21.46 27.21
CA ILE A 335 2.93 -20.78 26.75
C ILE A 335 3.12 -20.22 25.33
N PHE A 336 4.28 -19.60 25.07
CA PHE A 336 4.64 -19.07 23.75
C PHE A 336 4.56 -20.13 22.66
N GLU A 337 5.14 -21.29 22.90
CA GLU A 337 5.12 -22.42 21.97
C GLU A 337 3.70 -22.91 21.69
N GLU A 338 2.85 -22.99 22.71
CA GLU A 338 1.44 -23.33 22.54
C GLU A 338 0.71 -22.29 21.65
N ARG A 339 0.90 -20.98 21.95
CA ARG A 339 0.26 -19.90 21.18
C ARG A 339 0.78 -19.84 19.73
N MET A 340 2.06 -20.14 19.50
CA MET A 340 2.62 -20.24 18.16
C MET A 340 1.98 -21.35 17.34
N ARG A 341 1.70 -22.50 17.95
CA ARG A 341 0.97 -23.58 17.27
C ARG A 341 -0.43 -23.16 16.87
N ILE A 342 -1.16 -22.48 17.76
CA ILE A 342 -2.49 -21.95 17.45
C ILE A 342 -2.42 -20.90 16.33
N ALA A 343 -1.46 -19.98 16.36
CA ALA A 343 -1.25 -18.98 15.33
C ALA A 343 -0.92 -19.62 13.98
N LYS A 344 -0.08 -20.68 13.97
CA LYS A 344 0.20 -21.47 12.77
C LYS A 344 -1.07 -22.09 12.20
N ASP A 345 -1.90 -22.74 13.02
CA ASP A 345 -3.15 -23.34 12.58
C ASP A 345 -4.10 -22.29 12.00
N ALA A 346 -4.15 -21.11 12.62
CA ALA A 346 -4.93 -19.99 12.12
C ALA A 346 -4.46 -19.51 10.73
N LEU A 347 -3.14 -19.40 10.54
CA LEU A 347 -2.55 -19.03 9.24
C LEU A 347 -2.76 -20.09 8.18
N VAL A 348 -2.60 -21.36 8.51
CA VAL A 348 -2.88 -22.48 7.59
C VAL A 348 -4.33 -22.46 7.16
N TYR A 349 -5.26 -22.29 8.08
CA TYR A 349 -6.68 -22.18 7.78
C TYR A 349 -6.96 -21.01 6.81
N ARG A 350 -6.32 -19.85 7.04
CA ARG A 350 -6.46 -18.68 6.16
C ARG A 350 -5.95 -18.97 4.74
N VAL A 351 -4.80 -19.63 4.62
CA VAL A 351 -4.24 -20.06 3.33
C VAL A 351 -5.20 -21.00 2.60
N GLU A 352 -5.72 -22.03 3.28
CA GLU A 352 -6.65 -22.96 2.67
C GLU A 352 -7.94 -22.26 2.23
N ARG A 353 -8.43 -21.29 2.98
CA ARG A 353 -9.59 -20.49 2.59
C ARG A 353 -9.34 -19.67 1.33
N VAL A 354 -8.17 -19.05 1.20
CA VAL A 354 -7.81 -18.26 0.01
C VAL A 354 -7.68 -19.16 -1.24
N LYS A 355 -7.26 -20.41 -1.09
CA LYS A 355 -7.19 -21.37 -2.21
C LYS A 355 -8.55 -21.68 -2.84
N GLU A 356 -9.64 -21.42 -2.14
CA GLU A 356 -10.99 -21.57 -2.69
C GLU A 356 -11.39 -20.43 -3.64
N ALA A 357 -10.64 -19.30 -3.63
CA ALA A 357 -10.86 -18.20 -4.54
C ALA A 357 -10.42 -18.55 -5.97
N THR A 358 -11.15 -18.01 -6.93
CA THR A 358 -10.79 -18.03 -8.34
C THR A 358 -10.44 -16.64 -8.84
N PRO A 359 -9.72 -16.50 -9.96
CA PRO A 359 -9.44 -15.18 -10.54
C PRO A 359 -10.70 -14.34 -10.79
N ALA A 360 -11.85 -14.97 -11.00
CA ALA A 360 -13.13 -14.28 -11.19
C ALA A 360 -13.63 -13.55 -9.93
N ASN A 361 -13.16 -13.92 -8.74
CA ASN A 361 -13.54 -13.27 -7.49
C ASN A 361 -12.96 -11.87 -7.35
N ALA A 362 -11.74 -11.65 -7.87
CA ALA A 362 -11.05 -10.38 -7.85
C ALA A 362 -10.14 -10.24 -9.09
N PRO A 363 -10.71 -10.01 -10.28
CA PRO A 363 -9.95 -10.06 -11.53
C PRO A 363 -8.75 -9.11 -11.56
N ILE A 364 -8.84 -7.95 -10.93
CA ILE A 364 -7.74 -6.96 -10.89
C ILE A 364 -6.49 -7.50 -10.18
N LEU A 365 -6.63 -8.43 -9.24
CA LEU A 365 -5.51 -8.98 -8.48
C LEU A 365 -4.76 -10.10 -9.22
N TYR A 366 -5.38 -10.71 -10.22
CA TYR A 366 -4.90 -11.93 -10.86
C TYR A 366 -4.55 -11.77 -12.35
N GLN A 367 -4.40 -10.56 -12.84
CA GLN A 367 -3.95 -10.28 -14.21
C GLN A 367 -2.49 -9.85 -14.33
#